data_12a68365f5ccf3b45183a5da5aebb01f
#
_entry.id   12a68365f5ccf3b45183a5da5aebb01f
#
_cell.length_a   1.000
_cell.length_b   1.000
_cell.length_c   1.000
_cell.angle_alpha   90.00
_cell.angle_beta   90.00
_cell.angle_gamma   90.00
#
_symmetry.space_group_name_H-M   'P 1'
#
loop_
_entity.id
_entity.type
_entity.pdbx_description
1 polymer ?
#
loop_
_entity_poly.entity_id
_entity_poly.type
_entity_poly.pdbx_seq_one_letter_code
_entity_poly.pdbx_strand_id
1 'polypeptide(L)'
;MTIDVFAADEQRDHPIAVARWAELSRQVLTARGVKGETEVSLLFVDEDAIAALNEQFLGKAGPTDVLSFPIEDEPGPTGRSPDLGGSGPGSLPEEGTLTLLGDVVICPAVAARNAIEHEVSLDDEVALLVVHGLLHLLGLDHEDDVEAERMEALEQELLTRYYRPQRPKR
;
A
#
# COMPACT_ATOMS: atom_id res chain seq x y z
N MET A 1 -0.76 -13.73 -15.65
CA MET A 1 -1.14 -12.66 -14.74
C MET A 1 -0.39 -12.80 -13.45
N THR A 2 0.41 -11.83 -13.14
CA THR A 2 1.30 -11.92 -12.00
C THR A 2 1.33 -10.60 -11.26
N ILE A 3 1.23 -10.69 -9.95
CA ILE A 3 1.39 -9.52 -9.10
C ILE A 3 2.69 -9.70 -8.35
N ASP A 4 3.65 -8.83 -8.63
CA ASP A 4 4.95 -8.88 -7.97
C ASP A 4 5.00 -7.84 -6.87
N VAL A 5 5.28 -8.28 -5.67
CA VAL A 5 5.41 -7.40 -4.53
C VAL A 5 6.88 -7.38 -4.14
N PHE A 6 7.51 -6.22 -4.30
CA PHE A 6 8.88 -6.04 -3.88
C PHE A 6 8.86 -5.49 -2.46
N ALA A 7 9.23 -6.33 -1.52
CA ALA A 7 9.17 -5.94 -0.11
C ALA A 7 10.58 -5.90 0.45
N ALA A 8 10.87 -4.85 1.18
CA ALA A 8 12.19 -4.67 1.77
C ALA A 8 12.06 -4.09 3.16
N ASP A 9 12.90 -4.58 4.06
CA ASP A 9 12.93 -4.11 5.43
C ASP A 9 14.23 -3.34 5.63
N GLU A 10 14.10 -2.03 5.76
CA GLU A 10 15.27 -1.14 5.87
C GLU A 10 15.34 -0.48 7.23
N GLN A 11 14.81 -1.13 8.25
CA GLN A 11 14.87 -0.60 9.61
C GLN A 11 15.29 -1.72 10.55
N ARG A 12 15.66 -1.38 11.75
CA ARG A 12 16.11 -2.35 12.74
C ARG A 12 15.38 -2.26 14.05
N ASP A 13 14.36 -1.42 14.12
CA ASP A 13 13.66 -1.20 15.37
C ASP A 13 12.80 -2.38 15.78
N HIS A 14 12.22 -3.05 14.80
CA HIS A 14 11.32 -4.16 15.07
C HIS A 14 11.48 -5.22 14.00
N PRO A 15 11.48 -6.49 14.39
CA PRO A 15 11.55 -7.56 13.39
C PRO A 15 10.28 -7.58 12.56
N ILE A 16 10.43 -7.69 11.26
CA ILE A 16 9.32 -7.67 10.33
C ILE A 16 9.39 -8.91 9.44
N ALA A 17 8.29 -9.64 9.38
CA ALA A 17 8.19 -10.81 8.53
C ALA A 17 7.80 -10.38 7.12
N VAL A 18 8.78 -9.94 6.35
CA VAL A 18 8.56 -9.31 5.06
C VAL A 18 7.73 -10.19 4.14
N ALA A 19 8.02 -11.50 4.11
CA ALA A 19 7.32 -12.39 3.20
C ALA A 19 5.83 -12.48 3.52
N ARG A 20 5.50 -12.40 4.80
CA ARG A 20 4.10 -12.45 5.21
C ARG A 20 3.32 -11.26 4.64
N TRP A 21 3.93 -10.09 4.73
CA TRP A 21 3.24 -8.89 4.28
C TRP A 21 3.21 -8.80 2.77
N ALA A 22 4.22 -9.35 2.11
CA ALA A 22 4.17 -9.44 0.65
C ALA A 22 3.04 -10.34 0.20
N GLU A 23 2.83 -11.45 0.90
CA GLU A 23 1.75 -12.36 0.52
C GLU A 23 0.38 -11.74 0.79
N LEU A 24 0.23 -11.06 1.94
CA LEU A 24 -1.02 -10.35 2.22
C LEU A 24 -1.30 -9.35 1.11
N SER A 25 -0.27 -8.63 0.68
CA SER A 25 -0.44 -7.64 -0.39
C SER A 25 -0.94 -8.29 -1.67
N ARG A 26 -0.36 -9.44 -2.05
CA ARG A 26 -0.81 -10.14 -3.26
C ARG A 26 -2.27 -10.55 -3.14
N GLN A 27 -2.65 -11.05 -1.98
CA GLN A 27 -4.03 -11.48 -1.79
C GLN A 27 -5.01 -10.34 -1.86
N VAL A 28 -4.64 -9.20 -1.26
CA VAL A 28 -5.51 -8.04 -1.27
C VAL A 28 -5.67 -7.52 -2.70
N LEU A 29 -4.57 -7.40 -3.42
CA LEU A 29 -4.65 -6.87 -4.78
C LEU A 29 -5.43 -7.80 -5.69
N THR A 30 -5.24 -9.11 -5.53
CA THR A 30 -6.01 -10.06 -6.31
C THR A 30 -7.50 -9.94 -5.99
N ALA A 31 -7.83 -9.81 -4.72
CA ALA A 31 -9.23 -9.70 -4.30
C ALA A 31 -9.86 -8.43 -4.84
N ARG A 32 -9.08 -7.37 -5.01
CA ARG A 32 -9.60 -6.13 -5.53
C ARG A 32 -9.64 -6.08 -7.05
N GLY A 33 -9.34 -7.18 -7.70
CA GLY A 33 -9.52 -7.27 -9.14
C GLY A 33 -8.36 -6.76 -9.96
N VAL A 34 -7.19 -6.61 -9.35
CA VAL A 34 -6.01 -6.18 -10.11
C VAL A 34 -5.61 -7.29 -11.06
N LYS A 35 -5.42 -6.96 -12.30
CA LYS A 35 -5.16 -7.93 -13.35
C LYS A 35 -3.91 -7.55 -14.12
N GLY A 36 -3.37 -8.56 -14.81
CA GLY A 36 -2.21 -8.35 -15.65
C GLY A 36 -0.94 -8.37 -14.84
N GLU A 37 0.14 -7.98 -15.48
CA GLU A 37 1.43 -7.90 -14.84
C GLU A 37 1.48 -6.62 -14.03
N THR A 38 1.63 -6.76 -12.72
CA THR A 38 1.54 -5.61 -11.83
C THR A 38 2.67 -5.67 -10.81
N GLU A 39 3.28 -4.53 -10.54
CA GLU A 39 4.30 -4.42 -9.51
C GLU A 39 3.91 -3.40 -8.47
N VAL A 40 4.24 -3.69 -7.23
CA VAL A 40 4.04 -2.78 -6.13
C VAL A 40 5.20 -2.94 -5.17
N SER A 41 5.62 -1.87 -4.52
CA SER A 41 6.69 -1.93 -3.53
C SER A 41 6.14 -1.72 -2.14
N LEU A 42 6.66 -2.49 -1.21
CA LEU A 42 6.28 -2.42 0.19
C LEU A 42 7.56 -2.26 0.99
N LEU A 43 7.75 -1.10 1.59
CA LEU A 43 8.99 -0.78 2.25
C LEU A 43 8.76 -0.52 3.74
N PHE A 44 9.62 -1.08 4.56
CA PHE A 44 9.59 -0.84 6.00
C PHE A 44 10.82 -0.02 6.36
N VAL A 45 10.60 1.16 6.91
CA VAL A 45 11.67 2.13 7.13
C VAL A 45 11.63 2.65 8.56
N ASP A 46 12.70 3.33 8.97
CA ASP A 46 12.76 3.89 10.31
C ASP A 46 12.10 5.27 10.33
N GLU A 47 12.06 5.85 11.53
CA GLU A 47 11.36 7.12 11.71
C GLU A 47 12.00 8.25 10.94
N ASP A 48 13.31 8.30 10.91
CA ASP A 48 13.98 9.37 10.18
C ASP A 48 13.67 9.31 8.70
N ALA A 49 13.67 8.10 8.15
CA ALA A 49 13.40 7.95 6.72
C ALA A 49 11.97 8.35 6.37
N ILE A 50 11.00 7.90 7.17
CA ILE A 50 9.62 8.21 6.81
C ILE A 50 9.31 9.68 7.09
N ALA A 51 9.98 10.26 8.09
CA ALA A 51 9.81 11.68 8.34
C ALA A 51 10.32 12.51 7.17
N ALA A 52 11.46 12.10 6.60
CA ALA A 52 11.99 12.81 5.45
C ALA A 52 11.04 12.73 4.26
N LEU A 53 10.47 11.54 4.04
CA LEU A 53 9.52 11.37 2.94
C LEU A 53 8.25 12.18 3.18
N ASN A 54 7.79 12.21 4.42
CA ASN A 54 6.59 12.94 4.76
C ASN A 54 6.77 14.43 4.49
N GLU A 55 7.93 14.96 4.87
CA GLU A 55 8.21 16.36 4.64
C GLU A 55 8.38 16.65 3.17
N GLN A 56 9.13 15.81 2.48
CA GLN A 56 9.46 16.06 1.07
C GLN A 56 8.23 15.98 0.18
N PHE A 57 7.36 15.02 0.40
CA PHE A 57 6.27 14.78 -0.54
C PHE A 57 4.92 15.29 -0.05
N LEU A 58 4.71 15.42 1.26
CA LEU A 58 3.44 15.88 1.78
C LEU A 58 3.54 17.21 2.52
N GLY A 59 4.74 17.70 2.71
CA GLY A 59 4.93 18.97 3.40
C GLY A 59 4.62 18.91 4.88
N LYS A 60 4.59 17.72 5.46
CA LYS A 60 4.27 17.57 6.87
C LYS A 60 5.50 17.20 7.66
N ALA A 61 5.59 17.74 8.85
CA ALA A 61 6.75 17.51 9.70
C ALA A 61 6.55 16.24 10.51
N GLY A 62 7.64 15.51 10.71
CA GLY A 62 7.64 14.39 11.62
C GLY A 62 7.29 13.06 10.96
N PRO A 63 7.52 11.98 11.69
CA PRO A 63 7.22 10.67 11.14
C PRO A 63 5.74 10.36 11.15
N THR A 64 5.35 9.43 10.30
CA THR A 64 3.99 8.93 10.26
C THR A 64 4.08 7.41 10.18
N ASP A 65 2.92 6.75 10.22
CA ASP A 65 2.92 5.30 10.22
C ASP A 65 2.98 4.71 8.82
N VAL A 66 2.32 5.34 7.85
CA VAL A 66 2.28 4.79 6.51
C VAL A 66 2.15 5.94 5.50
N LEU A 67 2.79 5.77 4.37
CA LEU A 67 2.66 6.66 3.23
C LEU A 67 2.43 5.82 1.99
N SER A 68 1.57 6.31 1.12
CA SER A 68 1.31 5.66 -0.16
C SER A 68 1.63 6.62 -1.28
N PHE A 69 2.40 6.15 -2.24
CA PHE A 69 2.82 6.95 -3.37
C PHE A 69 2.36 6.27 -4.65
N PRO A 70 1.14 6.56 -5.10
CA PRO A 70 0.67 5.94 -6.34
C PRO A 70 1.43 6.50 -7.53
N ILE A 71 1.70 5.62 -8.47
CA ILE A 71 2.28 6.04 -9.73
C ILE A 71 1.11 6.29 -10.66
N GLU A 72 0.91 7.55 -10.99
CA GLU A 72 -0.24 7.89 -11.79
C GLU A 72 0.13 7.97 -13.23
N ASP A 73 -0.72 7.41 -14.03
CA ASP A 73 -0.58 7.50 -15.43
C ASP A 73 -1.22 8.77 -15.84
N GLU A 74 -0.53 9.84 -15.67
CA GLU A 74 -1.11 11.13 -15.94
C GLU A 74 -1.44 11.25 -17.41
N PRO A 75 -2.65 11.52 -17.73
CA PRO A 75 -2.99 11.73 -19.11
C PRO A 75 -2.50 13.07 -19.63
N GLY A 76 -2.00 13.88 -18.79
CA GLY A 76 -1.58 15.19 -19.21
C GLY A 76 -0.34 15.14 -20.05
N PRO A 77 0.05 16.28 -20.51
CA PRO A 77 1.22 16.32 -21.39
C PRO A 77 2.49 15.91 -20.69
N THR A 78 2.53 16.01 -19.40
CA THR A 78 3.72 15.60 -18.69
C THR A 78 3.70 14.14 -18.40
N GLY A 79 2.58 13.53 -18.51
CA GLY A 79 2.48 12.18 -18.10
C GLY A 79 3.20 11.24 -19.00
N ARG A 80 3.30 11.55 -20.22
CA ARG A 80 3.98 10.67 -21.10
C ARG A 80 4.25 11.37 -22.39
N SER A 81 5.27 10.93 -22.98
CA SER A 81 5.66 11.46 -24.25
C SER A 81 4.82 10.82 -25.33
N PRO A 82 4.37 11.58 -26.26
CA PRO A 82 3.54 10.99 -27.30
C PRO A 82 4.24 9.93 -28.10
N ASP A 83 5.53 10.02 -28.19
CA ASP A 83 6.22 9.03 -28.99
C ASP A 83 6.63 7.83 -28.21
N LEU A 84 6.42 7.84 -26.92
CA LEU A 84 6.73 6.67 -26.19
C LEU A 84 5.72 5.63 -26.39
N GLY A 85 4.61 5.99 -26.38
CA GLY A 85 3.63 5.08 -26.30
C GLY A 85 3.38 4.33 -27.48
N GLY A 86 3.72 4.60 -28.46
CA GLY A 86 3.33 3.79 -29.51
C GLY A 86 1.89 3.40 -29.45
N SER A 87 1.34 3.45 -28.34
CA SER A 87 -0.04 3.11 -28.28
C SER A 87 -0.78 4.39 -28.36
N GLY A 88 -1.64 4.51 -29.22
CA GLY A 88 -2.41 5.70 -29.34
C GLY A 88 -3.34 5.89 -28.19
N PRO A 89 -3.99 7.03 -28.17
CA PRO A 89 -4.98 7.29 -27.15
C PRO A 89 -6.08 6.25 -27.20
N GLY A 90 -6.46 5.83 -26.04
CA GLY A 90 -7.50 4.85 -25.97
C GLY A 90 -7.05 3.44 -26.17
N SER A 91 -5.79 3.22 -26.40
CA SER A 91 -5.30 1.87 -26.52
C SER A 91 -5.33 1.19 -25.19
N LEU A 92 -5.74 -0.06 -25.20
CA LEU A 92 -5.69 -0.85 -24.00
C LEU A 92 -4.30 -1.39 -23.82
N PRO A 93 -3.91 -1.63 -22.56
CA PRO A 93 -2.61 -2.25 -22.34
C PRO A 93 -2.60 -3.61 -23.01
N GLU A 94 -1.51 -3.90 -23.61
CA GLU A 94 -1.37 -5.18 -24.25
C GLU A 94 -1.00 -6.21 -23.24
N GLU A 95 -1.31 -7.44 -23.60
CA GLU A 95 -0.93 -8.53 -22.74
C GLU A 95 0.57 -8.47 -22.51
N GLY A 96 0.95 -8.60 -21.25
CA GLY A 96 2.34 -8.48 -20.91
C GLY A 96 2.79 -7.09 -20.55
N THR A 97 1.94 -6.11 -20.73
CA THR A 97 2.30 -4.76 -20.31
C THR A 97 2.34 -4.68 -18.82
N LEU A 98 3.41 -4.12 -18.29
CA LEU A 98 3.60 -4.02 -16.85
C LEU A 98 2.93 -2.78 -16.32
N THR A 99 2.20 -2.93 -15.24
CA THR A 99 1.59 -1.82 -14.53
C THR A 99 2.33 -1.61 -13.22
N LEU A 100 2.74 -0.39 -12.98
CA LEU A 100 3.38 -0.04 -11.71
C LEU A 100 2.36 0.66 -10.85
N LEU A 101 2.02 0.04 -9.72
CA LEU A 101 1.02 0.63 -8.84
C LEU A 101 1.57 1.72 -7.96
N GLY A 102 2.76 1.55 -7.46
CA GLY A 102 3.36 2.55 -6.59
C GLY A 102 4.01 1.92 -5.39
N ASP A 103 4.19 2.73 -4.36
CA ASP A 103 4.91 2.32 -3.17
C ASP A 103 4.07 2.52 -1.93
N VAL A 104 4.12 1.55 -1.02
CA VAL A 104 3.60 1.70 0.32
C VAL A 104 4.79 1.67 1.26
N VAL A 105 4.94 2.70 2.07
CA VAL A 105 6.06 2.83 2.99
C VAL A 105 5.49 2.83 4.40
N ILE A 106 5.99 1.94 5.25
CA ILE A 106 5.49 1.75 6.60
C ILE A 106 6.63 1.92 7.58
N CYS A 107 6.36 2.59 8.69
CA CYS A 107 7.33 2.76 9.77
C CYS A 107 6.92 1.88 10.95
N PRO A 108 7.59 0.75 11.16
CA PRO A 108 7.20 -0.12 12.27
C PRO A 108 7.31 0.53 13.64
N ALA A 109 8.25 1.45 13.81
CA ALA A 109 8.36 2.11 15.12
C ALA A 109 7.12 2.92 15.45
N VAL A 110 6.58 3.65 14.48
CA VAL A 110 5.35 4.39 14.70
C VAL A 110 4.17 3.41 14.82
N ALA A 111 4.17 2.37 13.99
CA ALA A 111 3.10 1.37 14.08
C ALA A 111 3.06 0.73 15.46
N ALA A 112 4.23 0.49 16.06
CA ALA A 112 4.28 -0.12 17.37
C ALA A 112 3.64 0.77 18.43
N ARG A 113 3.88 2.07 18.33
CA ARG A 113 3.24 3.00 19.27
C ARG A 113 1.73 3.03 19.06
N ASN A 114 1.30 3.02 17.82
CA ASN A 114 -0.14 3.00 17.53
C ASN A 114 -0.77 1.71 18.01
N ALA A 115 -0.07 0.60 17.87
CA ALA A 115 -0.60 -0.69 18.31
C ALA A 115 -0.89 -0.68 19.80
N ILE A 116 0.00 -0.05 20.58
CA ILE A 116 -0.23 0.06 22.00
C ILE A 116 -1.49 0.86 22.29
N GLU A 117 -1.66 1.97 21.60
CA GLU A 117 -2.86 2.78 21.78
C GLU A 117 -4.11 2.04 21.37
N HIS A 118 -4.04 1.26 20.31
CA HIS A 118 -5.20 0.53 19.82
C HIS A 118 -5.40 -0.78 20.53
N GLU A 119 -4.48 -1.15 21.43
CA GLU A 119 -4.56 -2.39 22.19
C GLU A 119 -4.56 -3.60 21.26
N VAL A 120 -3.72 -3.57 20.29
CA VAL A 120 -3.54 -4.69 19.36
C VAL A 120 -2.06 -5.00 19.25
N SER A 121 -1.74 -6.11 18.60
CA SER A 121 -0.34 -6.47 18.39
C SER A 121 0.27 -5.61 17.29
N LEU A 122 1.59 -5.59 17.25
CA LEU A 122 2.27 -4.92 16.14
C LEU A 122 1.87 -5.53 14.82
N ASP A 123 1.76 -6.86 14.77
CA ASP A 123 1.34 -7.50 13.52
C ASP A 123 -0.04 -7.05 13.09
N ASP A 124 -0.96 -6.90 14.03
CA ASP A 124 -2.30 -6.43 13.70
C ASP A 124 -2.24 -5.02 13.11
N GLU A 125 -1.41 -4.17 13.71
CA GLU A 125 -1.31 -2.81 13.22
C GLU A 125 -0.66 -2.76 11.84
N VAL A 126 0.41 -3.53 11.66
CA VAL A 126 1.08 -3.57 10.36
C VAL A 126 0.14 -4.10 9.29
N ALA A 127 -0.63 -5.13 9.62
CA ALA A 127 -1.58 -5.67 8.66
C ALA A 127 -2.57 -4.60 8.21
N LEU A 128 -3.08 -3.82 9.15
CA LEU A 128 -4.00 -2.75 8.81
C LEU A 128 -3.33 -1.72 7.91
N LEU A 129 -2.09 -1.35 8.22
CA LEU A 129 -1.40 -0.34 7.43
C LEU A 129 -1.10 -0.84 6.03
N VAL A 130 -0.76 -2.12 5.88
CA VAL A 130 -0.54 -2.69 4.56
C VAL A 130 -1.83 -2.59 3.73
N VAL A 131 -2.94 -3.05 4.30
CA VAL A 131 -4.20 -3.02 3.55
C VAL A 131 -4.60 -1.60 3.22
N HIS A 132 -4.52 -0.71 4.21
CA HIS A 132 -4.90 0.69 4.04
C HIS A 132 -4.06 1.34 2.93
N GLY A 133 -2.75 1.12 2.97
CA GLY A 133 -1.88 1.72 1.97
C GLY A 133 -2.17 1.21 0.57
N LEU A 134 -2.44 -0.08 0.45
CA LEU A 134 -2.76 -0.65 -0.85
C LEU A 134 -4.07 -0.10 -1.39
N LEU A 135 -5.07 0.09 -0.53
CA LEU A 135 -6.33 0.65 -1.01
C LEU A 135 -6.14 2.07 -1.51
N HIS A 136 -5.26 2.84 -0.87
CA HIS A 136 -4.95 4.16 -1.38
C HIS A 136 -4.28 4.09 -2.76
N LEU A 137 -3.38 3.12 -2.96
CA LEU A 137 -2.78 2.97 -4.27
C LEU A 137 -3.81 2.67 -5.33
N LEU A 138 -4.89 2.01 -4.94
CA LEU A 138 -5.95 1.67 -5.88
C LEU A 138 -6.96 2.79 -6.07
N GLY A 139 -6.71 3.93 -5.43
CA GLY A 139 -7.54 5.09 -5.65
C GLY A 139 -8.63 5.33 -4.62
N LEU A 140 -8.72 4.48 -3.62
CA LEU A 140 -9.71 4.72 -2.58
C LEU A 140 -9.23 5.81 -1.64
N ASP A 141 -10.17 6.56 -1.14
CA ASP A 141 -9.85 7.68 -0.29
C ASP A 141 -10.89 7.76 0.80
N HIS A 142 -10.63 8.61 1.79
CA HIS A 142 -11.58 8.76 2.89
C HIS A 142 -11.78 10.24 3.18
N GLU A 143 -12.11 10.99 2.14
CA GLU A 143 -12.25 12.43 2.29
C GLU A 143 -13.52 12.82 3.01
N ASP A 144 -14.57 12.02 2.89
CA ASP A 144 -15.79 12.32 3.63
C ASP A 144 -16.17 11.12 4.48
N ASP A 145 -17.19 11.31 5.31
CA ASP A 145 -17.56 10.28 6.26
C ASP A 145 -18.01 9.00 5.60
N VAL A 146 -18.73 9.11 4.49
CA VAL A 146 -19.22 7.93 3.80
C VAL A 146 -18.06 7.13 3.22
N GLU A 147 -17.12 7.83 2.61
CA GLU A 147 -15.96 7.16 2.04
C GLU A 147 -15.11 6.53 3.12
N ALA A 148 -14.97 7.23 4.25
CA ALA A 148 -14.19 6.69 5.35
C ALA A 148 -14.81 5.42 5.89
N GLU A 149 -16.12 5.40 6.03
CA GLU A 149 -16.79 4.20 6.51
C GLU A 149 -16.66 3.04 5.53
N ARG A 150 -16.76 3.33 4.25
CA ARG A 150 -16.62 2.28 3.24
C ARG A 150 -15.22 1.71 3.24
N MET A 151 -14.24 2.57 3.35
CA MET A 151 -12.87 2.12 3.36
C MET A 151 -12.58 1.29 4.60
N GLU A 152 -13.08 1.74 5.74
CA GLU A 152 -12.87 1.00 6.97
C GLU A 152 -13.54 -0.37 6.92
N ALA A 153 -14.76 -0.43 6.38
CA ALA A 153 -15.44 -1.72 6.24
C ALA A 153 -14.68 -2.65 5.33
N LEU A 154 -14.15 -2.12 4.24
CA LEU A 154 -13.39 -2.93 3.31
C LEU A 154 -12.09 -3.40 3.94
N GLU A 155 -11.42 -2.54 4.70
CA GLU A 155 -10.22 -2.94 5.41
C GLU A 155 -10.51 -4.11 6.33
N GLN A 156 -11.60 -4.04 7.08
CA GLN A 156 -11.94 -5.10 8.01
C GLN A 156 -12.28 -6.39 7.29
N GLU A 157 -12.99 -6.27 6.19
CA GLU A 157 -13.32 -7.45 5.41
C GLU A 157 -12.07 -8.14 4.88
N LEU A 158 -11.14 -7.37 4.33
CA LEU A 158 -9.92 -7.93 3.78
C LEU A 158 -9.05 -8.52 4.87
N LEU A 159 -8.96 -7.85 6.01
CA LEU A 159 -8.19 -8.38 7.12
C LEU A 159 -8.78 -9.68 7.64
N THR A 160 -10.08 -9.73 7.77
CA THR A 160 -10.73 -10.95 8.24
C THR A 160 -10.48 -12.10 7.29
N ARG A 161 -10.53 -11.82 6.00
CA ARG A 161 -10.43 -12.88 5.02
C ARG A 161 -9.00 -13.36 4.83
N TYR A 162 -8.03 -12.45 4.81
CA TYR A 162 -6.69 -12.81 4.38
C TYR A 162 -5.66 -12.75 5.49
N TYR A 163 -5.92 -12.00 6.53
CA TYR A 163 -4.95 -11.89 7.62
C TYR A 163 -5.34 -12.78 8.81
N ARG A 164 -6.62 -12.87 9.12
CA ARG A 164 -7.07 -13.60 10.29
C ARG A 164 -8.09 -14.68 9.99
N PRO A 165 -7.95 -15.40 8.88
CA PRO A 165 -9.01 -16.37 8.58
C PRO A 165 -9.14 -17.45 9.64
N GLN A 166 -8.06 -17.78 10.31
CA GLN A 166 -8.08 -18.83 11.30
C GLN A 166 -7.96 -18.31 12.72
N ARG A 167 -8.01 -17.00 12.89
CA ARG A 167 -7.74 -16.45 14.18
C ARG A 167 -8.94 -16.60 15.08
N PRO A 168 -8.77 -17.16 16.27
CA PRO A 168 -9.93 -17.28 17.16
C PRO A 168 -10.34 -15.92 17.66
N LYS A 169 -11.61 -15.83 17.94
CA LYS A 169 -12.10 -14.60 18.53
C LYS A 169 -11.65 -14.49 19.94
N ARG A 170 -11.48 -13.31 20.35
CA ARG A 170 -11.09 -13.07 21.72
C ARG A 170 -12.26 -12.81 22.58
#